data_642a5c1115183f070696ac17ef3c985d
#
_entry.id   642a5c1115183f070696ac17ef3c985d
#
_cell.length_a   1.000
_cell.length_b   1.000
_cell.length_c   1.000
_cell.angle_alpha   90.00
_cell.angle_beta   90.00
_cell.angle_gamma   90.00
#
_symmetry.space_group_name_H-M   'P 1'
#
loop_
_entity.id
_entity.type
_entity.pdbx_description
1 polymer ?
#
loop_
_entity_poly.entity_id
_entity_poly.type
_entity_poly.pdbx_seq_one_letter_code
_entity_poly.pdbx_strand_id
1 'polypeptide(L)'
;MLRAWKRFGWMLRVVSVAIILGLLAVIGYQLVDFYEDKVGFTPNRAIESYFTYLAQGDFDEVYALTDKEHLTDIYGRPVTEEEFIRQLEALTGERRMPFQTITVTRLLERQGVRYYQVELHSVVSGRSGTSHVLVEVRRQDGTWVVSYPFAIVL
;
A
#
# COMPACT_ATOMS: atom_id res chain seq x y z
N MET A 1 -4.05 45.67 43.41
CA MET A 1 -3.27 45.32 42.21
C MET A 1 -2.65 43.90 42.24
N LEU A 2 -2.25 43.34 43.37
CA LEU A 2 -1.58 42.03 43.45
C LEU A 2 -2.43 40.80 43.07
N ARG A 3 -3.76 40.85 43.17
CA ARG A 3 -4.65 39.70 42.79
C ARG A 3 -4.79 39.49 41.27
N ALA A 4 -4.69 40.56 40.49
CA ALA A 4 -4.76 40.47 39.02
C ALA A 4 -3.51 39.80 38.40
N TRP A 5 -2.33 40.05 38.98
CA TRP A 5 -1.07 39.46 38.52
C TRP A 5 -1.00 37.94 38.76
N LYS A 6 -1.55 37.45 39.90
CA LYS A 6 -1.63 35.99 40.15
C LYS A 6 -2.56 35.27 39.18
N ARG A 7 -3.68 35.87 38.79
CA ARG A 7 -4.61 35.30 37.78
C ARG A 7 -4.00 35.30 36.38
N PHE A 8 -3.27 36.35 36.01
CA PHE A 8 -2.57 36.43 34.73
C PHE A 8 -1.48 35.37 34.61
N GLY A 9 -0.67 35.18 35.62
CA GLY A 9 0.36 34.13 35.66
C GLY A 9 -0.21 32.72 35.59
N TRP A 10 -1.39 32.47 36.15
CA TRP A 10 -2.07 31.18 36.07
C TRP A 10 -2.63 30.95 34.66
N MET A 11 -3.27 31.96 34.05
CA MET A 11 -3.74 31.87 32.66
C MET A 11 -2.59 31.62 31.69
N LEU A 12 -1.47 32.28 31.83
CA LEU A 12 -0.29 32.05 30.98
C LEU A 12 0.19 30.60 31.05
N ARG A 13 0.21 29.99 32.26
CA ARG A 13 0.59 28.59 32.45
C ARG A 13 -0.41 27.65 31.76
N VAL A 14 -1.71 27.89 31.92
CA VAL A 14 -2.76 27.07 31.26
C VAL A 14 -2.64 27.13 29.74
N VAL A 15 -2.46 28.33 29.18
CA VAL A 15 -2.29 28.52 27.74
C VAL A 15 -1.01 27.84 27.25
N SER A 16 0.10 27.95 27.97
CA SER A 16 1.35 27.30 27.59
C SER A 16 1.21 25.76 27.61
N VAL A 17 0.55 25.20 28.61
CA VAL A 17 0.28 23.76 28.69
C VAL A 17 -0.62 23.31 27.55
N ALA A 18 -1.66 24.08 27.21
CA ALA A 18 -2.55 23.76 26.11
C ALA A 18 -1.82 23.78 24.75
N ILE A 19 -0.92 24.75 24.55
CA ILE A 19 -0.09 24.82 23.33
C ILE A 19 0.86 23.62 23.25
N ILE A 20 1.52 23.26 24.36
CA ILE A 20 2.44 22.11 24.38
C ILE A 20 1.68 20.81 24.10
N LEU A 21 0.50 20.61 24.71
CA LEU A 21 -0.33 19.44 24.43
C LEU A 21 -0.81 19.40 22.99
N GLY A 22 -1.20 20.55 22.41
CA GLY A 22 -1.56 20.65 21.00
C GLY A 22 -0.41 20.29 20.07
N LEU A 23 0.80 20.78 20.35
CA LEU A 23 2.00 20.45 19.57
C LEU A 23 2.35 18.95 19.69
N LEU A 24 2.26 18.39 20.90
CA LEU A 24 2.51 16.96 21.11
C LEU A 24 1.48 16.09 20.37
N ALA A 25 0.21 16.51 20.34
CA ALA A 25 -0.83 15.81 19.58
C ALA A 25 -0.56 15.83 18.07
N VAL A 26 -0.15 16.98 17.53
CA VAL A 26 0.20 17.13 16.10
C VAL A 26 1.44 16.29 15.77
N ILE A 27 2.48 16.34 16.59
CA ILE A 27 3.69 15.53 16.41
C ILE A 27 3.36 14.04 16.51
N GLY A 28 2.54 13.65 17.49
CA GLY A 28 2.09 12.27 17.65
C GLY A 28 1.33 11.77 16.43
N TYR A 29 0.42 12.59 15.89
CA TYR A 29 -0.32 12.26 14.68
C TYR A 29 0.61 12.11 13.45
N GLN A 30 1.55 13.04 13.26
CA GLN A 30 2.53 12.96 12.18
C GLN A 30 3.48 11.76 12.33
N LEU A 31 3.84 11.39 13.56
CA LEU A 31 4.67 10.21 13.83
C LEU A 31 3.93 8.91 13.54
N VAL A 32 2.64 8.83 13.85
CA VAL A 32 1.81 7.66 13.53
C VAL A 32 1.67 7.53 12.01
N ASP A 33 1.36 8.62 11.32
CA ASP A 33 1.23 8.64 9.86
C ASP A 33 2.57 8.27 9.17
N PHE A 34 3.69 8.80 9.69
CA PHE A 34 5.03 8.46 9.21
C PHE A 34 5.43 7.01 9.53
N TYR A 35 5.03 6.49 10.69
CA TYR A 35 5.33 5.12 11.08
C TYR A 35 4.48 4.12 10.28
N GLU A 36 3.21 4.44 10.06
CA GLU A 36 2.36 3.67 9.16
C GLU A 36 2.89 3.71 7.72
N ASP A 37 3.40 4.85 7.24
CA ASP A 37 3.92 4.99 5.87
C ASP A 37 5.31 4.36 5.64
N LYS A 38 6.18 4.32 6.64
CA LYS A 38 7.57 3.84 6.46
C LYS A 38 7.90 2.50 7.11
N VAL A 39 7.18 2.09 8.15
CA VAL A 39 7.50 0.90 8.94
C VAL A 39 6.34 -0.09 8.98
N GLY A 40 5.10 0.39 8.77
CA GLY A 40 3.90 -0.43 8.77
C GLY A 40 3.63 -1.08 7.41
N PHE A 41 2.64 -1.96 7.39
CA PHE A 41 2.04 -2.47 6.16
C PHE A 41 1.17 -1.38 5.53
N THR A 42 1.79 -0.49 4.78
CA THR A 42 1.08 0.53 4.02
C THR A 42 0.59 -0.04 2.69
N PRO A 43 -0.42 0.59 2.07
CA PRO A 43 -0.84 0.19 0.72
C PRO A 43 0.30 0.18 -0.28
N ASN A 44 1.18 1.20 -0.24
CA ASN A 44 2.34 1.30 -1.13
C ASN A 44 3.27 0.11 -0.95
N ARG A 45 3.57 -0.24 0.31
CA ARG A 45 4.45 -1.36 0.60
C ARG A 45 3.82 -2.70 0.23
N ALA A 46 2.51 -2.86 0.41
CA ALA A 46 1.81 -4.05 -0.05
C ALA A 46 1.94 -4.22 -1.57
N ILE A 47 1.77 -3.13 -2.34
CA ILE A 47 1.93 -3.13 -3.79
C ILE A 47 3.38 -3.44 -4.19
N GLU A 48 4.36 -2.76 -3.58
CA GLU A 48 5.78 -2.99 -3.86
C GLU A 48 6.19 -4.43 -3.56
N SER A 49 5.75 -4.98 -2.42
CA SER A 49 6.00 -6.38 -2.05
C SER A 49 5.34 -7.33 -3.04
N TYR A 50 4.07 -7.09 -3.41
CA TYR A 50 3.34 -7.89 -4.39
C TYR A 50 4.10 -8.03 -5.71
N PHE A 51 4.52 -6.91 -6.31
CA PHE A 51 5.26 -6.94 -7.57
C PHE A 51 6.70 -7.45 -7.40
N THR A 52 7.31 -7.27 -6.24
CA THR A 52 8.63 -7.83 -5.93
C THR A 52 8.57 -9.35 -5.87
N TYR A 53 7.62 -9.92 -5.13
CA TYR A 53 7.41 -11.37 -5.08
C TYR A 53 7.04 -11.94 -6.45
N LEU A 54 6.18 -11.23 -7.19
CA LEU A 54 5.85 -11.61 -8.57
C LEU A 54 7.10 -11.67 -9.46
N ALA A 55 8.02 -10.70 -9.33
CA ALA A 55 9.27 -10.68 -10.08
C ALA A 55 10.22 -11.81 -9.68
N GLN A 56 10.18 -12.24 -8.42
CA GLN A 56 11.00 -13.31 -7.88
C GLN A 56 10.45 -14.71 -8.18
N GLY A 57 9.15 -14.78 -8.50
CA GLY A 57 8.44 -16.06 -8.69
C GLY A 57 7.95 -16.68 -7.38
N ASP A 58 7.87 -15.88 -6.31
CA ASP A 58 7.38 -16.29 -4.99
C ASP A 58 5.85 -16.18 -4.94
N PHE A 59 5.16 -17.04 -5.68
CA PHE A 59 3.73 -16.94 -5.94
C PHE A 59 2.85 -17.21 -4.72
N ASP A 60 3.34 -17.96 -3.74
CA ASP A 60 2.67 -18.15 -2.44
C ASP A 60 2.53 -16.80 -1.71
N GLU A 61 3.60 -15.99 -1.70
CA GLU A 61 3.62 -14.65 -1.11
C GLU A 61 2.76 -13.66 -1.91
N VAL A 62 2.71 -13.81 -3.24
CA VAL A 62 1.80 -13.03 -4.10
C VAL A 62 0.34 -13.35 -3.75
N TYR A 63 0.00 -14.64 -3.57
CA TYR A 63 -1.33 -15.06 -3.17
C TYR A 63 -1.70 -14.56 -1.77
N ALA A 64 -0.74 -14.55 -0.83
CA ALA A 64 -0.95 -14.05 0.53
C ALA A 64 -1.34 -12.56 0.54
N LEU A 65 -0.83 -11.76 -0.39
CA LEU A 65 -1.15 -10.35 -0.56
C LEU A 65 -2.34 -10.08 -1.50
N THR A 66 -2.95 -11.10 -2.08
CA THR A 66 -4.08 -10.95 -3.00
C THR A 66 -5.42 -10.87 -2.26
N ASP A 67 -6.34 -10.04 -2.76
CA ASP A 67 -7.73 -9.96 -2.29
C ASP A 67 -8.48 -11.25 -2.62
N LYS A 68 -8.51 -12.18 -1.67
CA LYS A 68 -9.09 -13.52 -1.84
C LYS A 68 -10.60 -13.50 -1.94
N GLU A 69 -11.27 -12.50 -1.35
CA GLU A 69 -12.73 -12.40 -1.38
C GLU A 69 -13.26 -12.07 -2.78
N HIS A 70 -12.46 -11.34 -3.57
CA HIS A 70 -12.84 -10.91 -4.91
C HIS A 70 -12.05 -11.66 -6.01
N LEU A 71 -11.24 -12.64 -5.64
CA LEU A 71 -10.49 -13.46 -6.57
C LEU A 71 -11.38 -14.52 -7.20
N THR A 72 -11.90 -14.23 -8.39
CA THR A 72 -12.77 -15.13 -9.14
C THR A 72 -12.25 -15.37 -10.55
N ASP A 73 -12.60 -16.53 -11.12
CA ASP A 73 -12.37 -16.82 -12.53
C ASP A 73 -13.35 -16.04 -13.43
N ILE A 74 -13.23 -16.19 -14.75
CA ILE A 74 -14.09 -15.55 -15.75
C ILE A 74 -15.59 -15.96 -15.65
N TYR A 75 -15.86 -17.02 -14.91
CA TYR A 75 -17.21 -17.52 -14.63
C TYR A 75 -17.75 -17.11 -13.25
N GLY A 76 -16.98 -16.30 -12.50
CA GLY A 76 -17.33 -15.84 -11.16
C GLY A 76 -17.12 -16.89 -10.06
N ARG A 77 -16.39 -17.97 -10.32
CA ARG A 77 -16.08 -18.99 -9.31
C ARG A 77 -14.83 -18.60 -8.53
N PRO A 78 -14.80 -18.80 -7.20
CA PRO A 78 -13.60 -18.55 -6.41
C PRO A 78 -12.41 -19.35 -6.94
N VAL A 79 -11.26 -18.70 -7.06
CA VAL A 79 -9.99 -19.32 -7.48
C VAL A 79 -9.26 -19.81 -6.24
N THR A 80 -8.86 -21.10 -6.23
CA THR A 80 -8.04 -21.65 -5.15
C THR A 80 -6.59 -21.21 -5.26
N GLU A 81 -5.83 -21.34 -4.17
CA GLU A 81 -4.40 -21.01 -4.14
C GLU A 81 -3.60 -21.78 -5.20
N GLU A 82 -3.83 -23.10 -5.28
CA GLU A 82 -3.14 -23.95 -6.25
C GLU A 82 -3.48 -23.56 -7.70
N GLU A 83 -4.72 -23.17 -7.95
CA GLU A 83 -5.13 -22.73 -9.28
C GLU A 83 -4.53 -21.36 -9.63
N PHE A 84 -4.48 -20.44 -8.68
CA PHE A 84 -3.86 -19.13 -8.82
C PHE A 84 -2.36 -19.26 -9.14
N ILE A 85 -1.63 -20.05 -8.35
CA ILE A 85 -0.19 -20.28 -8.53
C ILE A 85 0.06 -20.90 -9.91
N ARG A 86 -0.68 -21.94 -10.25
CA ARG A 86 -0.58 -22.59 -11.56
C ARG A 86 -0.83 -21.65 -12.73
N GLN A 87 -1.80 -20.73 -12.59
CA GLN A 87 -2.07 -19.71 -13.63
C GLN A 87 -0.90 -18.74 -13.75
N LEU A 88 -0.33 -18.27 -12.63
CA LEU A 88 0.85 -17.40 -12.64
C LEU A 88 2.06 -18.09 -13.25
N GLU A 89 2.34 -19.34 -12.89
CA GLU A 89 3.40 -20.14 -13.47
C GLU A 89 3.23 -20.30 -14.99
N ALA A 90 2.01 -20.56 -15.44
CA ALA A 90 1.72 -20.67 -16.87
C ALA A 90 1.91 -19.35 -17.62
N LEU A 91 1.61 -18.20 -16.99
CA LEU A 91 1.77 -16.87 -17.60
C LEU A 91 3.24 -16.41 -17.61
N THR A 92 3.98 -16.69 -16.54
CA THR A 92 5.37 -16.24 -16.40
C THR A 92 6.35 -17.19 -17.06
N GLY A 93 5.98 -18.47 -17.23
CA GLY A 93 6.83 -19.55 -17.65
C GLY A 93 7.97 -19.78 -16.64
N GLU A 94 9.09 -20.33 -17.10
CA GLU A 94 10.29 -20.51 -16.27
C GLU A 94 11.10 -19.19 -16.10
N ARG A 95 10.62 -18.09 -16.63
CA ARG A 95 11.32 -16.80 -16.63
C ARG A 95 10.79 -15.92 -15.52
N ARG A 96 11.71 -15.46 -14.66
CA ARG A 96 11.43 -14.38 -13.72
C ARG A 96 11.01 -13.13 -14.49
N MET A 97 10.01 -12.41 -13.98
CA MET A 97 9.61 -11.15 -14.58
C MET A 97 10.74 -10.13 -14.43
N PRO A 98 11.13 -9.43 -15.50
CA PRO A 98 12.35 -8.62 -15.52
C PRO A 98 12.15 -7.21 -14.93
N PHE A 99 11.31 -7.06 -13.90
CA PHE A 99 11.11 -5.75 -13.29
C PHE A 99 12.33 -5.35 -12.47
N GLN A 100 12.89 -4.18 -12.75
CA GLN A 100 14.05 -3.63 -12.03
C GLN A 100 13.64 -2.54 -11.04
N THR A 101 12.60 -1.77 -11.37
CA THR A 101 12.12 -0.68 -10.54
C THR A 101 10.60 -0.66 -10.56
N ILE A 102 10.02 -0.47 -9.39
CA ILE A 102 8.58 -0.37 -9.18
C ILE A 102 8.32 1.03 -8.62
N THR A 103 7.52 1.83 -9.30
CA THR A 103 7.09 3.15 -8.82
C THR A 103 5.60 3.13 -8.58
N VAL A 104 5.17 3.47 -7.37
CA VAL A 104 3.77 3.43 -6.94
C VAL A 104 3.25 4.84 -6.75
N THR A 105 2.21 5.21 -7.48
CA THR A 105 1.58 6.53 -7.40
C THR A 105 0.11 6.37 -7.02
N ARG A 106 -0.30 6.98 -5.90
CA ARG A 106 -1.70 6.99 -5.47
C ARG A 106 -2.51 7.89 -6.40
N LEU A 107 -3.64 7.38 -6.89
CA LEU A 107 -4.56 8.13 -7.75
C LEU A 107 -5.73 8.69 -6.95
N LEU A 108 -6.55 7.81 -6.36
CA LEU A 108 -7.76 8.19 -5.65
C LEU A 108 -8.17 7.12 -4.60
N GLU A 109 -9.12 7.49 -3.75
CA GLU A 109 -9.78 6.57 -2.84
C GLU A 109 -11.31 6.71 -3.00
N ARG A 110 -12.01 5.60 -3.08
CA ARG A 110 -13.46 5.54 -3.18
C ARG A 110 -14.01 4.33 -2.44
N GLN A 111 -14.94 4.56 -1.52
CA GLN A 111 -15.64 3.50 -0.77
C GLN A 111 -14.70 2.50 -0.07
N GLY A 112 -13.59 2.99 0.50
CA GLY A 112 -12.60 2.15 1.18
C GLY A 112 -11.63 1.41 0.27
N VAL A 113 -11.76 1.56 -1.05
CA VAL A 113 -10.83 1.05 -2.05
C VAL A 113 -9.87 2.15 -2.47
N ARG A 114 -8.58 1.86 -2.47
CA ARG A 114 -7.54 2.78 -2.94
C ARG A 114 -7.03 2.35 -4.29
N TYR A 115 -6.92 3.29 -5.20
CA TYR A 115 -6.46 3.08 -6.58
C TYR A 115 -5.07 3.65 -6.76
N TYR A 116 -4.20 2.84 -7.34
CA TYR A 116 -2.80 3.21 -7.58
C TYR A 116 -2.43 2.94 -9.03
N GLN A 117 -1.59 3.79 -9.59
CA GLN A 117 -0.85 3.51 -10.80
C GLN A 117 0.51 2.95 -10.39
N VAL A 118 0.86 1.80 -10.94
CA VAL A 118 2.16 1.16 -10.76
C VAL A 118 2.91 1.21 -12.07
N GLU A 119 4.10 1.79 -12.06
CA GLU A 119 5.01 1.80 -13.19
C GLU A 119 6.07 0.72 -12.97
N LEU A 120 6.12 -0.22 -13.89
CA LEU A 120 7.05 -1.33 -13.88
C LEU A 120 8.11 -1.10 -14.94
N HIS A 121 9.32 -0.78 -14.52
CA HIS A 121 10.46 -0.63 -15.41
C HIS A 121 11.14 -1.97 -15.62
N SER A 122 11.29 -2.39 -16.85
CA SER A 122 11.95 -3.64 -17.21
C SER A 122 13.06 -3.41 -18.23
N VAL A 123 14.10 -4.24 -18.15
CA VAL A 123 15.16 -4.28 -19.18
C VAL A 123 15.24 -5.71 -19.71
N VAL A 124 14.87 -5.88 -20.97
CA VAL A 124 14.92 -7.18 -21.66
C VAL A 124 15.83 -7.07 -22.88
N SER A 125 16.87 -7.88 -22.92
CA SER A 125 17.83 -7.91 -24.04
C SER A 125 18.42 -6.54 -24.39
N GLY A 126 18.71 -5.71 -23.36
CA GLY A 126 19.28 -4.37 -23.54
C GLY A 126 18.28 -3.30 -23.96
N ARG A 127 17.01 -3.61 -24.06
CA ARG A 127 15.93 -2.65 -24.29
C ARG A 127 15.19 -2.38 -23.00
N SER A 128 15.07 -1.11 -22.63
CA SER A 128 14.24 -0.68 -21.52
C SER A 128 12.79 -0.47 -21.96
N GLY A 129 11.85 -0.88 -21.12
CA GLY A 129 10.43 -0.64 -21.30
C GLY A 129 9.78 -0.24 -19.98
N THR A 130 8.69 0.51 -20.05
CA THR A 130 7.87 0.87 -18.89
C THR A 130 6.45 0.40 -19.17
N SER A 131 5.88 -0.35 -18.24
CA SER A 131 4.49 -0.77 -18.26
C SER A 131 3.74 -0.05 -17.14
N HIS A 132 2.51 0.37 -17.40
CA HIS A 132 1.64 1.00 -16.42
C HIS A 132 0.50 0.06 -16.08
N VAL A 133 0.30 -0.19 -14.79
CA VAL A 133 -0.75 -1.07 -14.29
C VAL A 133 -1.61 -0.29 -13.30
N LEU A 134 -2.93 -0.38 -13.44
CA LEU A 134 -3.87 0.12 -12.45
C LEU A 134 -4.11 -0.97 -11.40
N VAL A 135 -3.95 -0.62 -10.14
CA VAL A 135 -4.07 -1.55 -9.01
C VAL A 135 -5.08 -1.02 -8.00
N GLU A 136 -5.95 -1.90 -7.56
CA GLU A 136 -6.86 -1.66 -6.43
C GLU A 136 -6.27 -2.29 -5.17
N VAL A 137 -6.36 -1.56 -4.06
CA VAL A 137 -5.92 -2.05 -2.75
C VAL A 137 -7.02 -1.83 -1.73
N ARG A 138 -7.30 -2.86 -0.96
CA ARG A 138 -8.32 -2.86 0.09
C ARG A 138 -7.71 -3.28 1.42
N ARG A 139 -8.36 -2.91 2.51
CA ARG A 139 -7.98 -3.38 3.84
C ARG A 139 -8.88 -4.56 4.22
N GLN A 140 -8.26 -5.72 4.45
CA GLN A 140 -8.92 -6.95 4.85
C GLN A 140 -8.24 -7.48 6.12
N ASP A 141 -8.98 -7.68 7.20
CA ASP A 141 -8.48 -8.19 8.49
C ASP A 141 -7.26 -7.41 9.05
N GLY A 142 -7.24 -6.08 8.82
CA GLY A 142 -6.15 -5.22 9.27
C GLY A 142 -4.95 -5.15 8.33
N THR A 143 -4.91 -5.96 7.28
CA THR A 143 -3.84 -6.05 6.27
C THR A 143 -4.28 -5.41 4.96
N TRP A 144 -3.35 -4.82 4.22
CA TRP A 144 -3.59 -4.34 2.88
C TRP A 144 -3.40 -5.46 1.87
N VAL A 145 -4.44 -5.71 1.07
CA VAL A 145 -4.43 -6.71 0.00
C VAL A 145 -4.63 -6.05 -1.35
N VAL A 146 -4.00 -6.62 -2.36
CA VAL A 146 -4.01 -6.13 -3.74
C VAL A 146 -5.03 -6.94 -4.53
N SER A 147 -5.95 -6.26 -5.23
CA SER A 147 -6.80 -6.95 -6.18
C SER A 147 -5.95 -7.42 -7.36
N TYR A 148 -6.18 -8.65 -7.80
CA TYR A 148 -5.43 -9.26 -8.90
C TYR A 148 -5.53 -8.44 -10.19
N PRO A 149 -4.44 -7.79 -10.64
CA PRO A 149 -4.51 -6.77 -11.69
C PRO A 149 -4.54 -7.32 -13.11
N PHE A 150 -4.41 -8.64 -13.30
CA PHE A 150 -4.25 -9.23 -14.64
C PHE A 150 -5.51 -9.20 -15.51
N ALA A 151 -6.63 -8.72 -15.00
CA ALA A 151 -7.82 -8.48 -15.82
C ALA A 151 -7.70 -7.21 -16.70
N ILE A 152 -6.68 -6.37 -16.48
CA ILE A 152 -6.51 -5.11 -17.21
C ILE A 152 -5.05 -5.00 -17.64
N VAL A 153 -4.65 -5.79 -18.62
CA VAL A 153 -3.46 -5.48 -19.42
C VAL A 153 -3.95 -4.61 -20.57
N LEU A 154 -3.72 -3.32 -20.43
CA LEU A 154 -3.89 -2.34 -21.51
C LEU A 154 -2.64 -2.33 -22.39
#